data_3ea7199e80ba6bf44460babe704f5d1b
#
_entry.id   3ea7199e80ba6bf44460babe704f5d1b
#
_cell.length_a   1.000
_cell.length_b   1.000
_cell.length_c   1.000
_cell.angle_alpha   90.00
_cell.angle_beta   90.00
_cell.angle_gamma   90.00
#
_symmetry.space_group_name_H-M   'P 1'
#
loop_
_entity.id
_entity.type
_entity.pdbx_description
1 polymer ?
#
loop_
_entity_poly.entity_id
_entity_poly.type
_entity_poly.pdbx_seq_one_letter_code
_entity_poly.pdbx_strand_id
1 'polypeptide(L)'
;MAVEAPVLYNGFWVYLRDSMGSTHLNPSDKQIHNAYQMRTALLLQGYCDKALAGIIGCAQQESSLTTGAIEKWSALPNNGETLAGVPNSYMIQYYTQPTGQRGWALGLLQWDGLGTYGTHKLVGWCNANNYEWYDGWGQMARLNFEFNNDATYHFWANNYGSALTWAVYKDIENSQFSSYDAGECAAVWDACWERSSGEGREIKRANALFWYQYFIDHPTPPTPGTGLPPWLLFQFKRRKVMPNVRQYF
;
A
#
# COMPACT_ATOMS: atom_id res chain seq x y z
N MET A 1 -12.74 -20.05 0.39
CA MET A 1 -13.94 -19.55 -0.32
C MET A 1 -13.53 -18.28 -1.03
N ALA A 2 -13.60 -18.26 -2.35
CA ALA A 2 -13.35 -17.06 -3.13
C ALA A 2 -14.47 -16.04 -2.90
N VAL A 3 -14.14 -14.77 -2.91
CA VAL A 3 -15.17 -13.71 -2.91
C VAL A 3 -15.69 -13.57 -4.33
N GLU A 4 -16.87 -14.07 -4.58
CA GLU A 4 -17.52 -13.98 -5.88
C GLU A 4 -18.00 -12.55 -6.23
N ALA A 5 -18.23 -11.73 -5.23
CA ALA A 5 -18.68 -10.35 -5.40
C ALA A 5 -17.77 -9.37 -4.63
N PRO A 6 -17.61 -8.14 -5.16
CA PRO A 6 -16.91 -7.07 -4.43
C PRO A 6 -17.57 -6.78 -3.09
N VAL A 7 -16.75 -6.64 -2.05
CA VAL A 7 -17.19 -6.32 -0.69
C VAL A 7 -16.53 -5.01 -0.24
N LEU A 8 -17.33 -4.10 0.33
CA LEU A 8 -16.82 -2.92 1.01
C LEU A 8 -16.49 -3.29 2.47
N TYR A 9 -15.22 -3.29 2.83
CA TYR A 9 -14.77 -3.60 4.19
C TYR A 9 -14.02 -2.41 4.79
N ASN A 10 -14.53 -1.90 5.89
CA ASN A 10 -13.94 -0.74 6.60
C ASN A 10 -13.56 0.44 5.69
N GLY A 11 -14.37 0.70 4.65
CA GLY A 11 -14.14 1.80 3.72
C GLY A 11 -13.19 1.49 2.56
N PHE A 12 -12.70 0.27 2.42
CA PHE A 12 -12.00 -0.19 1.23
C PHE A 12 -12.81 -1.25 0.49
N TRP A 13 -12.78 -1.19 -0.84
CA TRP A 13 -13.32 -2.26 -1.66
C TRP A 13 -12.34 -3.42 -1.75
N VAL A 14 -12.84 -4.62 -1.53
CA VAL A 14 -12.16 -5.89 -1.73
C VAL A 14 -12.82 -6.59 -2.91
N TYR A 15 -12.05 -6.89 -3.95
CA TYR A 15 -12.54 -7.49 -5.19
C TYR A 15 -11.45 -8.32 -5.84
N LEU A 16 -11.81 -9.09 -6.86
CA LEU A 16 -10.83 -9.83 -7.67
C LEU A 16 -9.91 -8.84 -8.39
N ARG A 17 -8.61 -9.07 -8.32
CA ARG A 17 -7.65 -8.26 -9.06
C ARG A 17 -7.73 -8.54 -10.55
N ASP A 18 -7.51 -7.52 -11.36
CA ASP A 18 -7.36 -7.67 -12.79
C ASP A 18 -6.08 -8.44 -13.14
N SER A 19 -5.98 -8.94 -14.36
CA SER A 19 -4.77 -9.61 -14.83
C SER A 19 -3.56 -8.68 -14.74
N MET A 20 -2.45 -9.16 -14.19
CA MET A 20 -1.18 -8.42 -14.15
C MET A 20 -0.72 -8.04 -15.57
N GLY A 21 -0.12 -6.87 -15.70
CA GLY A 21 0.58 -6.46 -16.92
C GLY A 21 -0.20 -5.53 -17.85
N SER A 22 -1.39 -5.06 -17.48
CA SER A 22 -2.10 -4.02 -18.22
C SER A 22 -1.85 -2.63 -17.63
N THR A 23 -1.69 -1.62 -18.51
CA THR A 23 -1.75 -0.21 -18.10
C THR A 23 -3.19 0.12 -17.75
N HIS A 24 -3.47 0.36 -16.46
CA HIS A 24 -4.83 0.63 -15.99
C HIS A 24 -5.13 2.13 -15.99
N LEU A 25 -5.09 2.76 -17.17
CA LEU A 25 -5.39 4.18 -17.32
C LEU A 25 -6.91 4.50 -17.32
N ASN A 26 -7.75 3.48 -17.18
CA ASN A 26 -9.19 3.60 -17.01
C ASN A 26 -9.64 2.83 -15.75
N PRO A 27 -9.35 3.36 -14.56
CA PRO A 27 -9.70 2.67 -13.32
C PRO A 27 -11.22 2.61 -13.12
N SER A 28 -11.69 1.49 -12.55
CA SER A 28 -13.07 1.34 -12.11
C SER A 28 -13.37 2.24 -10.91
N ASP A 29 -14.65 2.50 -10.63
CA ASP A 29 -15.07 3.26 -9.44
C ASP A 29 -14.50 2.71 -8.14
N LYS A 30 -14.33 1.37 -8.04
CA LYS A 30 -13.74 0.72 -6.86
C LYS A 30 -12.24 1.02 -6.73
N GLN A 31 -11.51 1.01 -7.84
CA GLN A 31 -10.11 1.39 -7.86
C GLN A 31 -9.93 2.87 -7.51
N ILE A 32 -10.76 3.74 -8.08
CA ILE A 32 -10.78 5.17 -7.75
C ILE A 32 -11.02 5.36 -6.25
N HIS A 33 -12.06 4.69 -5.72
CA HIS A 33 -12.38 4.77 -4.30
C HIS A 33 -11.19 4.34 -3.42
N ASN A 34 -10.60 3.18 -3.68
CA ASN A 34 -9.47 2.68 -2.92
C ASN A 34 -8.23 3.57 -3.05
N ALA A 35 -7.98 4.15 -4.23
CA ALA A 35 -6.89 5.12 -4.43
C ALA A 35 -7.07 6.36 -3.55
N TYR A 36 -8.28 6.89 -3.40
CA TYR A 36 -8.55 8.00 -2.48
C TYR A 36 -8.40 7.61 -1.01
N GLN A 37 -8.78 6.41 -0.62
CA GLN A 37 -8.54 5.92 0.74
C GLN A 37 -7.02 5.81 1.02
N MET A 38 -6.26 5.25 0.09
CA MET A 38 -4.80 5.21 0.19
C MET A 38 -4.20 6.62 0.25
N ARG A 39 -4.62 7.52 -0.66
CA ARG A 39 -4.18 8.91 -0.67
C ARG A 39 -4.40 9.56 0.70
N THR A 40 -5.59 9.40 1.27
CA THR A 40 -5.92 9.93 2.58
C THR A 40 -4.98 9.40 3.66
N ALA A 41 -4.76 8.08 3.69
CA ALA A 41 -3.86 7.45 4.66
C ALA A 41 -2.42 7.96 4.51
N LEU A 42 -1.92 8.05 3.28
CA LEU A 42 -0.55 8.48 2.99
C LEU A 42 -0.32 9.96 3.30
N LEU A 43 -1.27 10.84 2.98
CA LEU A 43 -1.22 12.25 3.38
C LEU A 43 -1.15 12.41 4.91
N LEU A 44 -1.94 11.63 5.64
CA LEU A 44 -1.90 11.63 7.11
C LEU A 44 -0.57 11.15 7.66
N GLN A 45 0.10 10.27 6.96
CA GLN A 45 1.43 9.77 7.29
C GLN A 45 2.53 10.76 6.86
N GLY A 46 2.21 11.83 6.14
CA GLY A 46 3.14 12.89 5.74
C GLY A 46 3.83 12.67 4.39
N TYR A 47 3.27 11.84 3.50
CA TYR A 47 3.75 11.74 2.13
C TYR A 47 3.29 12.94 1.30
N CYS A 48 4.19 13.50 0.48
CA CYS A 48 3.83 14.51 -0.51
C CYS A 48 3.08 13.88 -1.71
N ASP A 49 2.44 14.73 -2.54
CA ASP A 49 1.57 14.24 -3.62
C ASP A 49 2.30 13.38 -4.66
N LYS A 50 3.55 13.68 -5.01
CA LYS A 50 4.35 12.86 -5.93
C LYS A 50 4.68 11.49 -5.35
N ALA A 51 5.11 11.44 -4.09
CA ALA A 51 5.49 10.20 -3.41
C ALA A 51 4.27 9.27 -3.23
N LEU A 52 3.13 9.82 -2.77
CA LEU A 52 1.92 9.01 -2.62
C LEU A 52 1.38 8.49 -3.95
N ALA A 53 1.44 9.30 -5.02
CA ALA A 53 1.04 8.85 -6.35
C ALA A 53 1.96 7.73 -6.86
N GLY A 54 3.26 7.81 -6.57
CA GLY A 54 4.22 6.74 -6.84
C GLY A 54 3.82 5.42 -6.17
N ILE A 55 3.51 5.43 -4.88
CA ILE A 55 3.06 4.25 -4.12
C ILE A 55 1.74 3.70 -4.68
N ILE A 56 0.76 4.56 -4.99
CA ILE A 56 -0.53 4.15 -5.54
C ILE A 56 -0.36 3.54 -6.93
N GLY A 57 0.52 4.09 -7.77
CA GLY A 57 0.85 3.53 -9.08
C GLY A 57 1.45 2.13 -9.01
N CYS A 58 2.32 1.89 -8.04
CA CYS A 58 2.85 0.57 -7.73
C CYS A 58 1.76 -0.38 -7.24
N ALA A 59 0.95 0.04 -6.26
CA ALA A 59 -0.16 -0.76 -5.75
C ALA A 59 -1.17 -1.14 -6.85
N GLN A 60 -1.40 -0.27 -7.83
CA GLN A 60 -2.26 -0.59 -8.95
C GLN A 60 -1.70 -1.73 -9.79
N GLN A 61 -0.41 -1.72 -10.08
CA GLN A 61 0.25 -2.81 -10.80
C GLN A 61 0.26 -4.12 -10.01
N GLU A 62 0.55 -4.03 -8.71
CA GLU A 62 0.72 -5.19 -7.84
C GLU A 62 -0.60 -5.86 -7.46
N SER A 63 -1.64 -5.09 -7.21
CA SER A 63 -2.89 -5.57 -6.61
C SER A 63 -4.16 -5.12 -7.32
N SER A 64 -4.08 -4.31 -8.38
CA SER A 64 -5.23 -3.58 -8.94
C SER A 64 -5.95 -2.74 -7.88
N LEU A 65 -5.23 -2.27 -6.85
CA LEU A 65 -5.75 -1.51 -5.70
C LEU A 65 -6.79 -2.27 -4.85
N THR A 66 -6.84 -3.61 -4.92
CA THR A 66 -7.67 -4.38 -3.99
C THR A 66 -6.90 -4.82 -2.76
N THR A 67 -7.50 -4.64 -1.59
CA THR A 67 -6.85 -4.98 -0.31
C THR A 67 -6.76 -6.49 -0.07
N GLY A 68 -7.57 -7.28 -0.76
CA GLY A 68 -7.60 -8.73 -0.67
C GLY A 68 -6.77 -9.45 -1.74
N ALA A 69 -5.86 -8.76 -2.43
CA ALA A 69 -5.04 -9.38 -3.46
C ALA A 69 -4.08 -10.43 -2.89
N ILE A 70 -3.95 -11.54 -3.61
CA ILE A 70 -2.98 -12.61 -3.33
C ILE A 70 -2.17 -12.85 -4.59
N GLU A 71 -0.89 -13.09 -4.43
CA GLU A 71 0.00 -13.38 -5.55
C GLU A 71 -0.45 -14.64 -6.31
N LYS A 72 -0.49 -14.53 -7.64
CA LYS A 72 -0.98 -15.59 -8.54
C LYS A 72 -0.15 -16.88 -8.48
N TRP A 73 1.10 -16.81 -8.05
CA TRP A 73 2.05 -17.93 -8.02
C TRP A 73 1.98 -18.76 -6.74
N SER A 74 1.11 -18.41 -5.83
CA SER A 74 0.94 -19.18 -4.61
C SER A 74 0.29 -20.52 -4.93
N ALA A 75 0.76 -21.57 -4.26
CA ALA A 75 0.14 -22.91 -4.31
C ALA A 75 -1.23 -22.97 -3.61
N LEU A 76 -1.91 -21.84 -3.49
CA LEU A 76 -3.25 -21.74 -2.93
C LEU A 76 -4.26 -22.40 -3.84
N PRO A 77 -5.25 -23.08 -3.27
CA PRO A 77 -6.31 -23.72 -4.04
C PRO A 77 -7.07 -22.75 -4.97
N ASN A 78 -6.91 -21.44 -4.80
CA ASN A 78 -7.69 -20.41 -5.46
C ASN A 78 -6.94 -19.58 -6.52
N ASN A 79 -5.73 -19.98 -6.93
CA ASN A 79 -4.99 -19.45 -8.10
C ASN A 79 -4.99 -17.91 -8.25
N GLY A 80 -4.83 -17.16 -7.17
CA GLY A 80 -4.81 -15.69 -7.20
C GLY A 80 -6.19 -15.05 -7.03
N GLU A 81 -7.20 -15.81 -6.63
CA GLU A 81 -8.50 -15.26 -6.23
C GLU A 81 -8.39 -14.46 -4.92
N THR A 82 -9.24 -13.47 -4.80
CA THR A 82 -9.35 -12.68 -3.59
C THR A 82 -9.98 -13.50 -2.47
N LEU A 83 -9.29 -13.62 -1.34
CA LEU A 83 -9.78 -14.32 -0.15
C LEU A 83 -10.37 -13.36 0.89
N ALA A 84 -11.07 -12.30 0.47
CA ALA A 84 -11.77 -11.43 1.40
C ALA A 84 -12.76 -12.24 2.23
N GLY A 85 -12.81 -11.95 3.53
CA GLY A 85 -13.62 -12.72 4.47
C GLY A 85 -12.94 -13.99 5.01
N VAL A 86 -11.75 -14.33 4.53
CA VAL A 86 -10.93 -15.37 5.16
C VAL A 86 -10.16 -14.74 6.32
N PRO A 87 -10.44 -15.12 7.57
CA PRO A 87 -9.86 -14.45 8.74
C PRO A 87 -8.37 -14.74 8.91
N ASN A 88 -7.68 -13.85 9.63
CA ASN A 88 -6.26 -14.01 9.97
C ASN A 88 -5.95 -15.39 10.57
N SER A 89 -6.81 -15.92 11.42
CA SER A 89 -6.63 -17.24 12.05
C SER A 89 -6.55 -18.35 11.03
N TYR A 90 -7.36 -18.30 9.97
CA TYR A 90 -7.29 -19.26 8.87
C TYR A 90 -5.99 -19.10 8.08
N MET A 91 -5.61 -17.88 7.74
CA MET A 91 -4.35 -17.60 7.05
C MET A 91 -3.16 -18.10 7.86
N ILE A 92 -3.13 -17.85 9.16
CA ILE A 92 -2.07 -18.33 10.06
C ILE A 92 -2.05 -19.86 10.10
N GLN A 93 -3.20 -20.51 10.22
CA GLN A 93 -3.28 -21.96 10.35
C GLN A 93 -2.86 -22.72 9.08
N TYR A 94 -3.31 -22.27 7.92
CA TYR A 94 -3.15 -23.02 6.68
C TYR A 94 -1.98 -22.56 5.82
N TYR A 95 -1.44 -21.37 6.09
CA TYR A 95 -0.43 -20.73 5.27
C TYR A 95 0.90 -20.48 5.98
N THR A 96 1.02 -20.90 7.24
CA THR A 96 2.29 -20.93 8.00
C THR A 96 3.11 -22.20 7.73
N GLN A 97 2.86 -22.92 6.63
CA GLN A 97 3.54 -24.17 6.37
C GLN A 97 5.06 -24.02 6.43
N PRO A 98 5.73 -24.93 7.12
CA PRO A 98 7.18 -24.94 7.23
C PRO A 98 7.80 -25.35 5.90
N THR A 99 8.94 -24.84 5.63
CA THR A 99 9.86 -25.29 4.60
C THR A 99 9.77 -24.67 3.22
N GLY A 100 10.58 -23.63 3.01
CA GLY A 100 11.22 -23.38 1.70
C GLY A 100 10.35 -22.86 0.57
N GLN A 101 9.06 -22.77 0.72
CA GLN A 101 8.20 -22.12 -0.27
C GLN A 101 8.22 -20.61 -0.05
N ARG A 102 8.39 -19.87 -1.13
CA ARG A 102 8.29 -18.42 -1.11
C ARG A 102 6.96 -18.02 -0.50
N GLY A 103 7.00 -17.14 0.49
CA GLY A 103 5.81 -16.57 1.08
C GLY A 103 4.99 -15.88 0.00
N TRP A 104 3.68 -15.86 0.17
CA TRP A 104 2.79 -15.20 -0.78
C TRP A 104 2.77 -13.72 -0.55
N ALA A 105 2.75 -12.99 -1.64
CA ALA A 105 2.53 -11.57 -1.59
C ALA A 105 1.03 -11.28 -1.39
N LEU A 106 0.70 -10.43 -0.43
CA LEU A 106 -0.65 -10.13 0.00
C LEU A 106 -0.95 -8.63 0.04
N GLY A 107 -2.20 -8.29 -0.26
CA GLY A 107 -2.74 -6.96 -0.06
C GLY A 107 -2.31 -5.93 -1.10
N LEU A 108 -2.55 -4.65 -0.80
CA LEU A 108 -2.36 -3.50 -1.70
C LEU A 108 -0.95 -3.41 -2.27
N LEU A 109 0.07 -3.62 -1.46
CA LEU A 109 1.48 -3.49 -1.82
C LEU A 109 2.18 -4.83 -1.94
N GLN A 110 1.44 -5.93 -2.00
CA GLN A 110 1.96 -7.29 -2.12
C GLN A 110 3.06 -7.58 -1.09
N TRP A 111 2.76 -7.32 0.19
CA TRP A 111 3.64 -7.72 1.28
C TRP A 111 3.90 -9.21 1.24
N ASP A 112 5.17 -9.60 1.36
CA ASP A 112 5.53 -10.99 1.58
C ASP A 112 4.89 -11.49 2.90
N GLY A 113 3.76 -12.17 2.77
CA GLY A 113 2.88 -12.50 3.89
C GLY A 113 3.38 -13.64 4.76
N LEU A 114 4.20 -14.54 4.23
CA LEU A 114 4.45 -15.87 4.83
C LEU A 114 5.89 -16.38 4.65
N GLY A 115 6.86 -15.53 4.33
CA GLY A 115 8.27 -15.92 4.22
C GLY A 115 8.86 -16.36 5.55
N THR A 116 10.13 -16.79 5.52
CA THR A 116 10.91 -17.30 6.68
C THR A 116 10.91 -16.37 7.91
N TYR A 117 10.46 -15.16 7.73
CA TYR A 117 10.19 -14.15 8.78
C TYR A 117 8.69 -14.02 9.08
N GLY A 118 7.89 -14.85 8.53
CA GLY A 118 6.58 -15.34 8.86
C GLY A 118 5.50 -14.33 9.18
N THR A 119 4.72 -14.74 10.13
CA THR A 119 3.58 -14.08 10.77
C THR A 119 3.83 -12.63 11.22
N HIS A 120 5.05 -12.15 11.15
CA HIS A 120 5.41 -10.79 11.53
C HIS A 120 5.19 -9.76 10.42
N LYS A 121 4.96 -10.20 9.17
CA LYS A 121 4.77 -9.23 8.10
C LYS A 121 3.32 -8.71 8.06
N LEU A 122 2.50 -9.10 7.08
CA LEU A 122 1.16 -8.50 7.04
C LEU A 122 0.18 -9.21 7.98
N VAL A 123 -0.05 -10.50 7.79
CA VAL A 123 -1.10 -11.24 8.51
C VAL A 123 -0.86 -11.25 10.02
N GLY A 124 0.36 -11.56 10.45
CA GLY A 124 0.70 -11.61 11.87
C GLY A 124 0.65 -10.23 12.52
N TRP A 125 1.12 -9.20 11.81
CA TRP A 125 1.03 -7.84 12.31
C TRP A 125 -0.43 -7.36 12.41
N CYS A 126 -1.24 -7.60 11.39
CA CYS A 126 -2.65 -7.27 11.41
C CYS A 126 -3.37 -7.98 12.56
N ASN A 127 -3.13 -9.29 12.73
CA ASN A 127 -3.71 -10.05 13.83
C ASN A 127 -3.32 -9.51 15.20
N ALA A 128 -2.04 -9.15 15.41
CA ALA A 128 -1.55 -8.58 16.66
C ALA A 128 -2.09 -7.17 16.95
N ASN A 129 -2.57 -6.46 15.94
CA ASN A 129 -3.09 -5.10 16.03
C ASN A 129 -4.62 -5.00 15.81
N ASN A 130 -5.35 -6.12 15.86
CA ASN A 130 -6.80 -6.21 15.71
C ASN A 130 -7.32 -5.73 14.35
N TYR A 131 -6.56 -5.97 13.29
CA TYR A 131 -7.00 -5.81 11.90
C TYR A 131 -7.12 -7.19 11.25
N GLU A 132 -7.99 -7.32 10.27
CA GLU A 132 -7.91 -8.40 9.32
C GLU A 132 -6.86 -8.07 8.24
N TRP A 133 -6.19 -9.08 7.69
CA TRP A 133 -5.10 -8.86 6.70
C TRP A 133 -5.57 -8.11 5.44
N TYR A 134 -6.85 -8.23 5.08
CA TYR A 134 -7.48 -7.53 3.97
C TYR A 134 -8.10 -6.17 4.36
N ASP A 135 -7.93 -5.72 5.58
CA ASP A 135 -8.31 -4.36 6.01
C ASP A 135 -7.34 -3.33 5.44
N GLY A 136 -7.81 -2.47 4.55
CA GLY A 136 -6.97 -1.46 3.92
C GLY A 136 -6.36 -0.47 4.90
N TRP A 137 -7.08 -0.11 5.97
CA TRP A 137 -6.52 0.74 7.02
C TRP A 137 -5.46 0.02 7.83
N GLY A 138 -5.65 -1.28 8.10
CA GLY A 138 -4.63 -2.12 8.72
C GLY A 138 -3.36 -2.17 7.87
N GLN A 139 -3.51 -2.33 6.55
CA GLN A 139 -2.39 -2.33 5.62
C GLN A 139 -1.65 -0.98 5.59
N MET A 140 -2.37 0.14 5.57
CA MET A 140 -1.74 1.47 5.64
C MET A 140 -1.11 1.75 7.00
N ALA A 141 -1.68 1.25 8.08
CA ALA A 141 -1.08 1.32 9.42
C ALA A 141 0.20 0.47 9.51
N ARG A 142 0.23 -0.70 8.85
CA ARG A 142 1.44 -1.54 8.73
C ARG A 142 2.55 -0.80 8.00
N LEU A 143 2.25 -0.12 6.89
CA LEU A 143 3.23 0.69 6.16
C LEU A 143 3.84 1.78 7.04
N ASN A 144 3.00 2.46 7.81
CA ASN A 144 3.48 3.49 8.77
C ASN A 144 4.33 2.88 9.90
N PHE A 145 3.99 1.69 10.35
CA PHE A 145 4.79 0.96 11.33
C PHE A 145 6.18 0.62 10.77
N GLU A 146 6.27 0.12 9.53
CA GLU A 146 7.55 -0.16 8.86
C GLU A 146 8.41 1.10 8.77
N PHE A 147 7.82 2.21 8.34
CA PHE A 147 8.54 3.48 8.26
C PHE A 147 9.16 3.90 9.61
N ASN A 148 8.42 3.74 10.70
CA ASN A 148 8.86 4.20 12.02
C ASN A 148 9.83 3.24 12.73
N ASN A 149 9.80 1.94 12.39
CA ASN A 149 10.55 0.92 13.11
C ASN A 149 11.64 0.25 12.27
N ASP A 150 11.44 0.15 10.96
CA ASP A 150 12.29 -0.65 10.06
C ASP A 150 12.76 0.11 8.82
N ALA A 151 12.73 1.45 8.83
CA ALA A 151 12.98 2.28 7.66
C ALA A 151 14.32 1.97 6.95
N THR A 152 15.36 1.66 7.71
CA THR A 152 16.68 1.31 7.15
C THR A 152 16.73 -0.09 6.55
N TYR A 153 15.89 -0.99 7.02
CA TYR A 153 15.83 -2.36 6.55
C TYR A 153 14.96 -2.51 5.31
N HIS A 154 13.85 -1.77 5.26
CA HIS A 154 12.86 -1.90 4.19
C HIS A 154 13.07 -0.94 3.01
N PHE A 155 13.84 0.12 3.17
CA PHE A 155 14.07 1.08 2.09
C PHE A 155 15.54 1.08 1.66
N TRP A 156 15.83 0.42 0.55
CA TRP A 156 17.19 0.27 0.02
C TRP A 156 17.53 1.34 -1.02
N ALA A 157 18.26 2.34 -0.62
CA ALA A 157 18.67 3.43 -1.50
C ALA A 157 19.79 3.09 -2.50
N ASN A 158 20.22 1.83 -2.60
CA ASN A 158 21.44 1.43 -3.34
C ASN A 158 21.52 1.93 -4.78
N ASN A 159 20.38 2.05 -5.47
CA ASN A 159 20.34 2.50 -6.86
C ASN A 159 20.23 4.02 -7.03
N TYR A 160 19.99 4.76 -5.95
CA TYR A 160 19.73 6.20 -5.95
C TYR A 160 20.69 6.99 -5.04
N GLY A 161 21.62 6.29 -4.41
CA GLY A 161 22.57 6.87 -3.46
C GLY A 161 22.03 6.96 -2.04
N SER A 162 22.93 6.97 -1.06
CA SER A 162 22.60 6.99 0.38
C SER A 162 21.82 8.21 0.85
N ALA A 163 21.77 9.27 0.03
CA ALA A 163 21.00 10.48 0.34
C ALA A 163 19.47 10.29 0.17
N LEU A 164 19.03 9.29 -0.59
CA LEU A 164 17.63 8.97 -0.76
C LEU A 164 17.17 8.00 0.31
N THR A 165 16.82 8.50 1.46
CA THR A 165 16.19 7.72 2.54
C THR A 165 14.68 7.67 2.39
N TRP A 166 14.00 6.79 3.15
CA TRP A 166 12.54 6.76 3.17
C TRP A 166 11.94 8.10 3.64
N ALA A 167 12.56 8.75 4.60
CA ALA A 167 12.14 10.08 5.07
C ALA A 167 12.23 11.14 3.96
N VAL A 168 13.32 11.12 3.17
CA VAL A 168 13.49 11.99 2.00
C VAL A 168 12.46 11.66 0.92
N TYR A 169 12.19 10.37 0.67
CA TYR A 169 11.17 9.96 -0.29
C TYR A 169 9.79 10.48 0.09
N LYS A 170 9.41 10.43 1.38
CA LYS A 170 8.10 10.93 1.84
C LYS A 170 7.87 12.40 1.52
N ASP A 171 8.89 13.21 1.58
CA ASP A 171 8.87 14.66 1.33
C ASP A 171 9.80 15.03 0.16
N ILE A 172 9.76 14.22 -0.91
CA ILE A 172 10.68 14.35 -2.03
C ILE A 172 10.59 15.71 -2.71
N GLU A 173 9.43 16.34 -2.69
CA GLU A 173 9.18 17.66 -3.27
C GLU A 173 10.00 18.78 -2.61
N ASN A 174 10.35 18.63 -1.33
CA ASN A 174 11.16 19.57 -0.57
C ASN A 174 12.62 19.10 -0.39
N SER A 175 13.06 18.14 -1.20
CA SER A 175 14.39 17.54 -1.13
C SER A 175 15.26 17.91 -2.36
N GLN A 176 16.52 17.48 -2.35
CA GLN A 176 17.39 17.55 -3.52
C GLN A 176 16.89 16.73 -4.73
N PHE A 177 15.89 15.87 -4.54
CA PHE A 177 15.22 15.07 -5.57
C PHE A 177 13.89 15.68 -6.02
N SER A 178 13.67 16.97 -5.77
CA SER A 178 12.42 17.69 -6.10
C SER A 178 12.10 17.71 -7.61
N SER A 179 13.10 17.50 -8.47
CA SER A 179 12.92 17.35 -9.91
C SER A 179 12.25 16.03 -10.32
N TYR A 180 12.19 15.03 -9.43
CA TYR A 180 11.51 13.77 -9.71
C TYR A 180 10.01 14.01 -9.89
N ASP A 181 9.44 13.41 -10.92
CA ASP A 181 8.00 13.35 -11.11
C ASP A 181 7.40 12.13 -10.37
N ALA A 182 6.08 11.96 -10.44
CA ALA A 182 5.41 10.84 -9.78
C ALA A 182 5.80 9.48 -10.38
N GLY A 183 6.13 9.42 -11.67
CA GLY A 183 6.62 8.22 -12.33
C GLY A 183 8.00 7.80 -11.80
N GLU A 184 8.90 8.77 -11.60
CA GLU A 184 10.19 8.52 -10.96
C GLU A 184 10.04 8.11 -9.50
N CYS A 185 9.08 8.69 -8.78
CA CYS A 185 8.75 8.24 -7.43
C CYS A 185 8.28 6.78 -7.40
N ALA A 186 7.50 6.33 -8.40
CA ALA A 186 7.13 4.92 -8.51
C ALA A 186 8.35 4.02 -8.77
N ALA A 187 9.27 4.45 -9.64
CA ALA A 187 10.50 3.69 -9.91
C ALA A 187 11.40 3.59 -8.68
N VAL A 188 11.48 4.65 -7.89
CA VAL A 188 12.19 4.65 -6.60
C VAL A 188 11.53 3.68 -5.63
N TRP A 189 10.20 3.72 -5.49
CA TRP A 189 9.47 2.81 -4.61
C TRP A 189 9.67 1.35 -4.99
N ASP A 190 9.51 1.04 -6.28
CA ASP A 190 9.75 -0.27 -6.86
C ASP A 190 11.16 -0.81 -6.56
N ALA A 191 12.16 0.02 -6.74
CA ALA A 191 13.55 -0.39 -6.52
C ALA A 191 13.96 -0.45 -5.04
N CYS A 192 13.47 0.48 -4.21
CA CYS A 192 13.96 0.67 -2.86
C CYS A 192 13.12 -0.08 -1.82
N TRP A 193 11.78 -0.08 -1.95
CA TRP A 193 10.89 -0.74 -1.01
C TRP A 193 10.47 -2.14 -1.48
N GLU A 194 9.98 -2.27 -2.71
CA GLU A 194 9.58 -3.57 -3.26
C GLU A 194 10.79 -4.44 -3.63
N ARG A 195 11.93 -3.82 -3.96
CA ARG A 195 13.18 -4.49 -4.35
C ARG A 195 12.99 -5.34 -5.59
N SER A 196 12.13 -4.90 -6.51
CA SER A 196 11.84 -5.65 -7.72
C SER A 196 13.04 -5.65 -8.67
N SER A 197 13.06 -6.61 -9.58
CA SER A 197 14.04 -6.65 -10.67
C SER A 197 13.85 -5.55 -11.72
N GLY A 198 12.76 -4.76 -11.58
CA GLY A 198 12.36 -3.72 -12.53
C GLY A 198 11.34 -4.18 -13.57
N GLU A 199 10.88 -5.42 -13.50
CA GLU A 199 9.78 -5.90 -14.32
C GLU A 199 8.51 -5.12 -14.02
N GLY A 200 7.84 -4.62 -15.06
CA GLY A 200 6.64 -3.79 -14.90
C GLY A 200 6.89 -2.35 -14.44
N ARG A 201 8.13 -1.90 -14.26
CA ARG A 201 8.47 -0.55 -13.76
C ARG A 201 7.88 0.56 -14.62
N GLU A 202 7.90 0.42 -15.93
CA GLU A 202 7.31 1.42 -16.84
C GLU A 202 5.78 1.50 -16.68
N ILE A 203 5.11 0.39 -16.38
CA ILE A 203 3.69 0.38 -16.07
C ILE A 203 3.43 1.10 -14.74
N LYS A 204 4.24 0.85 -13.71
CA LYS A 204 4.18 1.54 -12.43
C LYS A 204 4.37 3.05 -12.58
N ARG A 205 5.34 3.48 -13.41
CA ARG A 205 5.57 4.89 -13.76
C ARG A 205 4.33 5.52 -14.40
N ALA A 206 3.78 4.87 -15.43
CA ALA A 206 2.59 5.36 -16.14
C ALA A 206 1.37 5.48 -15.22
N ASN A 207 1.14 4.48 -14.37
CA ASN A 207 0.07 4.50 -13.38
C ASN A 207 0.26 5.64 -12.36
N ALA A 208 1.49 5.88 -11.91
CA ALA A 208 1.78 6.95 -10.95
C ALA A 208 1.54 8.34 -11.55
N LEU A 209 1.97 8.58 -12.78
CA LEU A 209 1.70 9.82 -13.52
C LEU A 209 0.20 10.04 -13.71
N PHE A 210 -0.54 8.98 -14.06
CA PHE A 210 -1.99 9.01 -14.16
C PHE A 210 -2.64 9.42 -12.83
N TRP A 211 -2.29 8.77 -11.71
CA TRP A 211 -2.88 9.07 -10.40
C TRP A 211 -2.51 10.46 -9.91
N TYR A 212 -1.28 10.91 -10.13
CA TYR A 212 -0.87 12.26 -9.80
C TYR A 212 -1.75 13.30 -10.49
N GLN A 213 -1.91 13.17 -11.82
CA GLN A 213 -2.76 14.08 -12.60
C GLN A 213 -4.24 13.94 -12.20
N TYR A 214 -4.70 12.71 -11.99
CA TYR A 214 -6.09 12.44 -11.58
C TYR A 214 -6.46 13.15 -10.27
N PHE A 215 -5.57 13.15 -9.29
CA PHE A 215 -5.81 13.84 -8.01
C PHE A 215 -5.74 15.37 -8.11
N ILE A 216 -4.99 15.92 -9.07
CA ILE A 216 -5.00 17.35 -9.38
C ILE A 216 -6.35 17.76 -9.99
N ASP A 217 -6.82 16.99 -10.96
CA ASP A 217 -8.05 17.28 -11.69
C ASP A 217 -9.30 16.99 -10.84
N HIS A 218 -9.19 16.08 -9.88
CA HIS A 218 -10.27 15.66 -8.99
C HIS A 218 -9.79 15.71 -7.52
N PRO A 219 -9.65 16.90 -6.92
CA PRO A 219 -9.07 17.05 -5.57
C PRO A 219 -9.95 16.46 -4.46
N THR A 220 -11.24 16.28 -4.73
CA THR A 220 -12.19 15.66 -3.80
C THR A 220 -12.59 14.28 -4.27
N PRO A 221 -12.69 13.29 -3.35
CA PRO A 221 -13.16 11.97 -3.73
C PRO A 221 -14.57 12.07 -4.35
N PRO A 222 -14.86 11.29 -5.39
CA PRO A 222 -16.23 11.15 -5.88
C PRO A 222 -17.10 10.68 -4.72
N THR A 223 -18.22 11.35 -4.52
CA THR A 223 -19.09 11.18 -3.35
C THR A 223 -19.43 9.71 -3.13
N PRO A 224 -19.05 9.12 -2.04
CA PRO A 224 -19.58 7.87 -1.58
C PRO A 224 -19.99 7.99 -0.13
N GLY A 225 -21.01 7.29 0.23
CA GLY A 225 -21.56 7.23 1.56
C GLY A 225 -20.70 6.56 2.63
N THR A 226 -19.41 6.84 2.69
CA THR A 226 -18.54 6.29 3.74
C THR A 226 -17.64 7.38 4.29
N GLY A 227 -18.04 7.93 5.41
CA GLY A 227 -17.20 8.86 6.18
C GLY A 227 -15.87 8.22 6.60
N LEU A 228 -14.87 9.05 6.81
CA LEU A 228 -13.60 8.62 7.40
C LEU A 228 -13.85 7.83 8.68
N PRO A 229 -13.12 6.74 8.94
CA PRO A 229 -13.24 6.02 10.18
C PRO A 229 -13.15 6.96 11.38
N PRO A 230 -13.97 6.81 12.44
CA PRO A 230 -14.00 7.74 13.57
C PRO A 230 -12.63 8.02 14.20
N TRP A 231 -11.75 7.02 14.25
CA TRP A 231 -10.40 7.17 14.81
C TRP A 231 -9.51 8.07 13.94
N LEU A 232 -9.73 8.12 12.63
CA LEU A 232 -9.01 8.99 11.71
C LEU A 232 -9.39 10.46 11.96
N LEU A 233 -10.67 10.73 12.27
CA LEU A 233 -11.13 12.07 12.68
C LEU A 233 -10.48 12.54 13.98
N PHE A 234 -10.16 11.61 14.89
CA PHE A 234 -9.42 11.93 16.11
C PHE A 234 -7.95 12.32 15.84
N GLN A 235 -7.31 11.72 14.85
CA GLN A 235 -5.94 12.10 14.46
C GLN A 235 -5.90 13.50 13.83
N PHE A 236 -6.88 13.86 13.00
CA PHE A 236 -7.01 15.23 12.49
C PHE A 236 -7.20 16.26 13.60
N LYS A 237 -8.00 15.95 14.62
CA LYS A 237 -8.21 16.84 15.76
C LYS A 237 -6.94 17.01 16.61
N ARG A 238 -6.14 15.97 16.81
CA ARG A 238 -4.87 16.04 17.57
C ARG A 238 -3.80 16.87 16.86
N ARG A 239 -3.69 16.84 15.54
CA ARG A 239 -2.72 17.68 14.81
C ARG A 239 -3.04 19.18 14.86
N LYS A 240 -4.31 19.57 14.98
CA LYS A 240 -4.70 20.99 15.15
C LYS A 240 -4.43 21.53 16.56
N VAL A 241 -4.13 20.68 17.53
CA VAL A 241 -3.97 21.04 18.95
C VAL A 241 -2.53 20.93 19.44
N MET A 242 -1.55 20.60 18.58
CA MET A 242 -0.15 20.68 18.97
C MET A 242 0.48 22.01 18.50
N PRO A 243 0.49 23.05 19.34
CA PRO A 243 1.42 24.14 19.16
C PRO A 243 2.80 23.64 19.57
N ASN A 244 3.80 23.80 18.67
CA ASN A 244 5.23 23.82 18.97
C ASN A 244 5.71 22.99 20.17
N VAL A 245 5.98 21.71 19.97
CA VAL A 245 6.99 21.03 20.80
C VAL A 245 8.30 21.01 19.99
N ARG A 246 8.84 22.20 19.75
CA ARG A 246 10.29 22.42 19.74
C ARG A 246 10.62 22.78 21.17
N GLN A 247 11.22 21.88 21.83
CA GLN A 247 12.13 21.94 22.98
C GLN A 247 11.88 20.75 23.89
N TYR A 248 12.89 20.03 23.99
CA TYR A 248 13.44 19.15 25.02
C TYR A 248 13.90 17.80 24.48
N PHE A 249 15.20 17.76 24.47
CA PHE A 249 16.21 16.73 24.33
C PHE A 249 16.75 16.49 22.93
#